data_fcb01bf05a27ff678fb846f516e0b124
#
_entry.id   fcb01bf05a27ff678fb846f516e0b124
#
_cell.length_a   1.000
_cell.length_b   1.000
_cell.length_c   1.000
_cell.angle_alpha   90.00
_cell.angle_beta   90.00
_cell.angle_gamma   90.00
#
_symmetry.space_group_name_H-M   'P 1'
#
loop_
_entity.id
_entity.type
_entity.pdbx_description
1 polymer ?
#
loop_
_entity_poly.entity_id
_entity_poly.type
_entity_poly.pdbx_seq_one_letter_code
_entity_poly.pdbx_strand_id
1 'polypeptide(L)'
;MDSDARTVPPSALPPPIRAIHNGEAVARTDIPSVSMDTFRWAILAACAAKARLAAMTVLPGLTPGRVLLAVLADDRSQLLGVLCAGVPIDNHYPALTPNLPQAQAFEREILEEHGIVPEGHPWPKPLRRHAELEVPWDAHVGRDGYPFFRVEGPGIHEVAVGPVHAGIIEPGHFRFQCHGETVLHLEIQLGYQHRGAQALLLRSSPARRLVIAETIAGDTSVGHALAYSMAMEALTSTAPPPQAEAMRGIALELERLANHVGDLGALCNDVGYLPGASWFGRLRGEFLNLSLEICGSRFGRGLVIPGGVRFDLPAAGREAFLLRLQAAGTDLRHIADVVFQSSAVISRFEGTGVVTTAMAETLGLVGVAARASGCDRDVRRDHPAGIYRRTSIEPAAASSGGVMARAQIRRREADHSLALVREQVETLPDGARSVALGQARPHALAVALVEGWRGEIVHVAATDGKGQLAAHKVVDPSFHNWLGLALAMRGGQISDFPLFNKSFNLSYAGHDL
;
A
#
# COMPACT_ATOMS: atom_id res chain seq x y z
N MET A 1 -33.86 15.97 -15.01
CA MET A 1 -33.69 16.08 -16.46
C MET A 1 -32.19 16.20 -16.70
N ASP A 2 -31.71 15.42 -17.60
CA ASP A 2 -30.31 15.18 -17.99
C ASP A 2 -29.38 14.62 -16.90
N SER A 3 -29.40 13.30 -16.84
CA SER A 3 -28.32 12.52 -16.30
C SER A 3 -27.10 12.72 -17.20
N ASP A 4 -26.13 13.50 -16.74
CA ASP A 4 -24.78 13.51 -17.32
C ASP A 4 -24.22 12.09 -17.23
N ALA A 5 -24.47 11.30 -18.26
CA ALA A 5 -23.77 10.05 -18.50
C ALA A 5 -22.31 10.45 -18.80
N ARG A 6 -21.47 10.50 -17.76
CA ARG A 6 -20.01 10.62 -17.94
C ARG A 6 -19.61 9.48 -18.85
N THR A 7 -19.28 9.80 -20.07
CA THR A 7 -18.70 8.84 -21.03
C THR A 7 -17.44 8.30 -20.40
N VAL A 8 -17.49 7.03 -19.99
CA VAL A 8 -16.29 6.33 -19.47
C VAL A 8 -15.24 6.38 -20.56
N PRO A 9 -14.06 6.93 -20.28
CA PRO A 9 -13.00 7.01 -21.30
C PRO A 9 -12.60 5.59 -21.74
N PRO A 10 -12.10 5.41 -22.97
CA PRO A 10 -11.66 4.12 -23.45
C PRO A 10 -10.60 3.54 -22.50
N SER A 11 -10.72 2.25 -22.19
CA SER A 11 -9.80 1.58 -21.27
C SER A 11 -8.35 1.63 -21.78
N ALA A 12 -7.42 1.85 -20.85
CA ALA A 12 -5.99 1.78 -21.09
C ALA A 12 -5.47 0.32 -21.19
N LEU A 13 -6.34 -0.68 -21.07
CA LEU A 13 -5.99 -2.10 -21.09
C LEU A 13 -6.10 -2.65 -22.51
N PRO A 14 -4.98 -2.78 -23.28
CA PRO A 14 -5.03 -3.32 -24.63
C PRO A 14 -5.29 -4.85 -24.60
N PRO A 15 -5.91 -5.42 -25.64
CA PRO A 15 -5.91 -6.86 -25.83
C PRO A 15 -4.46 -7.40 -25.83
N PRO A 16 -4.20 -8.58 -25.22
CA PRO A 16 -5.16 -9.57 -24.72
C PRO A 16 -5.47 -9.49 -23.21
N ILE A 17 -5.31 -8.34 -22.57
CA ILE A 17 -5.54 -8.21 -21.12
C ILE A 17 -7.02 -8.44 -20.78
N ARG A 18 -7.29 -9.32 -19.80
CA ARG A 18 -8.63 -9.54 -19.26
C ARG A 18 -8.97 -8.45 -18.25
N ALA A 19 -10.02 -7.69 -18.52
CA ALA A 19 -10.56 -6.69 -17.58
C ALA A 19 -11.49 -7.35 -16.54
N ILE A 20 -11.35 -6.94 -15.28
CA ILE A 20 -12.20 -7.31 -14.13
C ILE A 20 -12.43 -6.09 -13.24
N HIS A 21 -13.42 -6.14 -12.36
CA HIS A 21 -13.61 -5.12 -11.33
C HIS A 21 -12.90 -5.48 -10.02
N ASN A 22 -12.66 -4.44 -9.20
CA ASN A 22 -12.12 -4.62 -7.85
C ASN A 22 -13.05 -5.49 -6.99
N GLY A 23 -12.49 -6.54 -6.36
CA GLY A 23 -13.25 -7.51 -5.58
C GLY A 23 -14.06 -8.50 -6.44
N GLU A 24 -13.77 -8.60 -7.73
CA GLU A 24 -14.34 -9.62 -8.62
C GLU A 24 -13.39 -10.82 -8.70
N ALA A 25 -13.97 -12.03 -8.78
CA ALA A 25 -13.20 -13.23 -9.07
C ALA A 25 -13.46 -13.72 -10.49
N VAL A 26 -12.38 -14.09 -11.18
CA VAL A 26 -12.38 -14.61 -12.55
C VAL A 26 -11.91 -16.07 -12.55
N ALA A 27 -12.45 -16.91 -13.44
CA ALA A 27 -11.89 -18.23 -13.66
C ALA A 27 -10.48 -18.11 -14.25
N ARG A 28 -9.52 -18.87 -13.75
CA ARG A 28 -8.13 -18.79 -14.21
C ARG A 28 -7.99 -19.21 -15.68
N THR A 29 -8.94 -20.01 -16.20
CA THR A 29 -9.06 -20.36 -17.61
C THR A 29 -9.39 -19.17 -18.51
N ASP A 30 -10.04 -18.14 -17.95
CA ASP A 30 -10.45 -16.95 -18.68
C ASP A 30 -9.38 -15.85 -18.68
N ILE A 31 -8.29 -16.09 -17.94
CA ILE A 31 -7.13 -15.18 -17.94
C ILE A 31 -6.24 -15.55 -19.14
N PRO A 32 -5.98 -14.60 -20.04
CA PRO A 32 -5.13 -14.86 -21.19
C PRO A 32 -3.74 -15.33 -20.77
N SER A 33 -3.34 -16.49 -21.29
CA SER A 33 -1.97 -17.00 -21.18
C SER A 33 -1.27 -16.77 -22.51
N VAL A 34 -0.28 -15.89 -22.51
CA VAL A 34 0.36 -15.36 -23.72
C VAL A 34 1.85 -15.72 -23.75
N SER A 35 2.52 -15.46 -24.89
CA SER A 35 3.97 -15.55 -24.96
C SER A 35 4.62 -14.50 -24.06
N MET A 36 5.85 -14.70 -23.64
CA MET A 36 6.60 -13.76 -22.80
C MET A 36 6.75 -12.38 -23.46
N ASP A 37 6.98 -12.35 -24.79
CA ASP A 37 7.07 -11.10 -25.54
C ASP A 37 5.73 -10.34 -25.54
N THR A 38 4.62 -11.05 -25.74
CA THR A 38 3.28 -10.46 -25.68
C THR A 38 2.95 -9.99 -24.27
N PHE A 39 3.32 -10.73 -23.24
CA PHE A 39 3.15 -10.37 -21.83
C PHE A 39 3.86 -9.05 -21.53
N ARG A 40 5.14 -8.98 -21.90
CA ARG A 40 5.97 -7.79 -21.71
C ARG A 40 5.41 -6.60 -22.49
N TRP A 41 5.08 -6.79 -23.79
CA TRP A 41 4.50 -5.74 -24.61
C TRP A 41 3.18 -5.20 -24.04
N ALA A 42 2.26 -6.07 -23.65
CA ALA A 42 0.95 -5.68 -23.13
C ALA A 42 1.05 -4.84 -21.86
N ILE A 43 1.95 -5.22 -20.92
CA ILE A 43 2.21 -4.45 -19.69
C ILE A 43 2.77 -3.07 -20.03
N LEU A 44 3.79 -3.00 -20.89
CA LEU A 44 4.41 -1.73 -21.28
C LEU A 44 3.42 -0.81 -22.02
N ALA A 45 2.61 -1.36 -22.92
CA ALA A 45 1.60 -0.62 -23.65
C ALA A 45 0.51 -0.07 -22.73
N ALA A 46 0.02 -0.88 -21.78
CA ALA A 46 -0.96 -0.43 -20.80
C ALA A 46 -0.40 0.68 -19.90
N CYS A 47 0.83 0.53 -19.41
CA CYS A 47 1.47 1.55 -18.58
C CYS A 47 1.78 2.84 -19.36
N ALA A 48 2.15 2.74 -20.63
CA ALA A 48 2.28 3.91 -21.52
C ALA A 48 0.94 4.63 -21.70
N ALA A 49 -0.18 3.89 -21.68
CA ALA A 49 -1.53 4.42 -21.72
C ALA A 49 -2.05 4.88 -20.34
N LYS A 50 -1.17 4.96 -19.31
CA LYS A 50 -1.42 5.43 -17.95
C LYS A 50 -2.11 4.41 -17.00
N ALA A 51 -2.16 3.12 -17.34
CA ALA A 51 -2.38 2.10 -16.35
C ALA A 51 -1.16 1.95 -15.43
N ARG A 52 -1.34 1.33 -14.26
CA ARG A 52 -0.27 1.08 -13.26
C ARG A 52 -0.06 -0.41 -13.07
N LEU A 53 1.16 -0.82 -12.77
CA LEU A 53 1.45 -2.17 -12.34
C LEU A 53 1.13 -2.30 -10.83
N ALA A 54 -0.06 -2.82 -10.51
CA ALA A 54 -0.53 -2.98 -9.13
C ALA A 54 0.09 -4.20 -8.44
N ALA A 55 0.29 -5.30 -9.17
CA ALA A 55 0.99 -6.48 -8.67
C ALA A 55 1.61 -7.29 -9.81
N MET A 56 2.72 -7.98 -9.50
CA MET A 56 3.30 -9.02 -10.34
C MET A 56 3.78 -10.16 -9.45
N THR A 57 3.52 -11.41 -9.84
CA THR A 57 3.83 -12.58 -9.00
C THR A 57 3.86 -13.85 -9.83
N VAL A 58 4.24 -14.94 -9.19
CA VAL A 58 4.25 -16.29 -9.78
C VAL A 58 3.09 -17.10 -9.22
N LEU A 59 2.35 -17.76 -10.09
CA LEU A 59 1.31 -18.70 -9.71
C LEU A 59 1.67 -20.13 -10.17
N PRO A 60 1.18 -21.17 -9.46
CA PRO A 60 1.15 -22.51 -10.04
C PRO A 60 0.35 -22.50 -11.34
N GLY A 61 0.82 -23.16 -12.40
CA GLY A 61 0.07 -23.30 -13.65
C GLY A 61 -1.24 -24.08 -13.47
N LEU A 62 -2.16 -23.97 -14.43
CA LEU A 62 -3.30 -24.88 -14.54
C LEU A 62 -2.88 -26.25 -15.08
N THR A 63 -1.82 -26.27 -15.88
CA THR A 63 -1.04 -27.45 -16.29
C THR A 63 0.26 -27.49 -15.48
N PRO A 64 1.01 -28.60 -15.48
CA PRO A 64 2.32 -28.63 -14.82
C PRO A 64 3.22 -27.47 -15.25
N GLY A 65 3.77 -26.76 -14.29
CA GLY A 65 4.62 -25.57 -14.49
C GLY A 65 4.19 -24.37 -13.66
N ARG A 66 4.80 -23.24 -13.95
CA ARG A 66 4.54 -21.95 -13.28
C ARG A 66 4.18 -20.88 -14.30
N VAL A 67 3.41 -19.90 -13.90
CA VAL A 67 3.07 -18.74 -14.74
C VAL A 67 3.41 -17.45 -14.01
N LEU A 68 3.94 -16.47 -14.73
CA LEU A 68 3.97 -15.08 -14.28
C LEU A 68 2.56 -14.49 -14.45
N LEU A 69 2.07 -13.82 -13.43
CA LEU A 69 0.82 -13.06 -13.44
C LEU A 69 1.16 -11.57 -13.28
N ALA A 70 0.55 -10.71 -14.07
CA ALA A 70 0.53 -9.27 -13.86
C ALA A 70 -0.91 -8.80 -13.57
N VAL A 71 -1.03 -7.85 -12.65
CA VAL A 71 -2.25 -7.10 -12.35
C VAL A 71 -1.98 -5.64 -12.63
N LEU A 72 -2.78 -5.06 -13.50
CA LEU A 72 -2.72 -3.67 -13.91
C LEU A 72 -3.95 -2.93 -13.40
N ALA A 73 -3.81 -1.69 -12.97
CA ALA A 73 -4.93 -0.83 -12.56
C ALA A 73 -5.09 0.31 -13.57
N ASP A 74 -6.25 0.38 -14.21
CA ASP A 74 -6.68 1.50 -15.02
C ASP A 74 -7.64 2.37 -14.21
N ASP A 75 -7.07 3.37 -13.55
CA ASP A 75 -7.78 4.26 -12.62
C ASP A 75 -8.91 5.05 -13.33
N ARG A 76 -8.80 5.28 -14.64
CA ARG A 76 -9.79 6.07 -15.40
C ARG A 76 -11.02 5.27 -15.80
N SER A 77 -10.84 4.00 -16.17
CA SER A 77 -11.95 3.11 -16.52
C SER A 77 -12.49 2.32 -15.34
N GLN A 78 -11.88 2.45 -14.15
CA GLN A 78 -12.21 1.70 -12.93
C GLN A 78 -12.07 0.18 -13.11
N LEU A 79 -11.17 -0.24 -14.01
CA LEU A 79 -10.93 -1.64 -14.33
C LEU A 79 -9.56 -2.11 -13.89
N LEU A 80 -9.48 -3.35 -13.48
CA LEU A 80 -8.23 -4.07 -13.27
C LEU A 80 -7.98 -4.99 -14.45
N GLY A 81 -6.76 -5.01 -14.95
CA GLY A 81 -6.33 -5.90 -16.02
C GLY A 81 -5.53 -7.07 -15.47
N VAL A 82 -5.84 -8.28 -15.90
CA VAL A 82 -5.08 -9.47 -15.54
C VAL A 82 -4.64 -10.23 -16.79
N LEU A 83 -3.37 -10.67 -16.80
CA LEU A 83 -2.82 -11.53 -17.85
C LEU A 83 -1.68 -12.37 -17.28
N CYS A 84 -1.38 -13.50 -17.91
CA CYS A 84 -0.28 -14.36 -17.49
C CYS A 84 0.55 -14.85 -18.68
N ALA A 85 1.78 -15.30 -18.38
CA ALA A 85 2.66 -15.97 -19.31
C ALA A 85 3.31 -17.18 -18.64
N GLY A 86 3.51 -18.26 -19.40
CA GLY A 86 4.27 -19.42 -18.91
C GLY A 86 5.70 -19.02 -18.56
N VAL A 87 6.19 -19.47 -17.40
CA VAL A 87 7.60 -19.32 -17.06
C VAL A 87 8.43 -20.20 -18.00
N PRO A 88 9.46 -19.65 -18.68
CA PRO A 88 10.34 -20.43 -19.54
C PRO A 88 11.04 -21.57 -18.77
N ILE A 89 11.41 -22.64 -19.49
CA ILE A 89 12.00 -23.85 -18.90
C ILE A 89 13.35 -23.54 -18.22
N ASP A 90 14.11 -22.61 -18.77
CA ASP A 90 15.39 -22.14 -18.25
C ASP A 90 15.24 -21.15 -17.09
N ASN A 91 14.01 -20.78 -16.71
CA ASN A 91 13.68 -19.77 -15.70
C ASN A 91 14.24 -18.37 -15.99
N HIS A 92 14.41 -18.00 -17.25
CA HIS A 92 14.88 -16.68 -17.66
C HIS A 92 13.81 -15.95 -18.47
N TYR A 93 13.69 -14.62 -18.28
CA TYR A 93 12.82 -13.77 -19.11
C TYR A 93 13.39 -12.35 -19.23
N PRO A 94 13.13 -11.63 -20.33
CA PRO A 94 13.59 -10.25 -20.48
C PRO A 94 12.91 -9.33 -19.47
N ALA A 95 13.69 -8.60 -18.65
CA ALA A 95 13.20 -7.74 -17.61
C ALA A 95 12.27 -6.62 -18.12
N LEU A 96 11.27 -6.26 -17.32
CA LEU A 96 10.41 -5.09 -17.52
C LEU A 96 11.09 -3.81 -17.02
N THR A 97 11.84 -3.88 -15.93
CA THR A 97 12.42 -2.74 -15.19
C THR A 97 13.15 -1.72 -16.05
N PRO A 98 13.95 -2.09 -17.09
CA PRO A 98 14.64 -1.10 -17.92
C PRO A 98 13.68 -0.11 -18.63
N ASN A 99 12.47 -0.55 -18.95
CA ASN A 99 11.44 0.25 -19.61
C ASN A 99 10.31 0.69 -18.65
N LEU A 100 10.20 0.04 -17.48
CA LEU A 100 9.14 0.23 -16.50
C LEU A 100 9.70 0.15 -15.07
N PRO A 101 10.30 1.24 -14.54
CA PRO A 101 10.94 1.23 -13.22
C PRO A 101 10.05 0.77 -12.06
N GLN A 102 8.73 0.95 -12.14
CA GLN A 102 7.79 0.44 -11.13
C GLN A 102 7.78 -1.10 -10.99
N ALA A 103 8.35 -1.84 -11.96
CA ALA A 103 8.45 -3.30 -11.91
C ALA A 103 9.64 -3.79 -11.03
N GLN A 104 10.60 -2.92 -10.69
CA GLN A 104 11.88 -3.30 -10.12
C GLN A 104 11.80 -4.19 -8.86
N ALA A 105 10.93 -3.86 -7.93
CA ALA A 105 10.78 -4.63 -6.69
C ALA A 105 10.08 -5.97 -6.93
N PHE A 106 9.09 -6.01 -7.84
CA PHE A 106 8.40 -7.25 -8.21
C PHE A 106 9.33 -8.24 -8.89
N GLU A 107 10.18 -7.80 -9.80
CA GLU A 107 11.15 -8.66 -10.49
C GLU A 107 12.22 -9.19 -9.54
N ARG A 108 12.68 -8.37 -8.60
CA ARG A 108 13.60 -8.80 -7.53
C ARG A 108 12.94 -9.81 -6.59
N GLU A 109 11.67 -9.62 -6.21
CA GLU A 109 10.92 -10.58 -5.40
C GLU A 109 10.74 -11.93 -6.14
N ILE A 110 10.39 -11.90 -7.43
CA ILE A 110 10.23 -13.10 -8.27
C ILE A 110 11.54 -13.87 -8.36
N LEU A 111 12.64 -13.17 -8.53
CA LEU A 111 13.97 -13.79 -8.54
C LEU A 111 14.27 -14.43 -7.18
N GLU A 112 14.06 -13.70 -6.09
CA GLU A 112 14.40 -14.14 -4.73
C GLU A 112 13.53 -15.31 -4.25
N GLU A 113 12.21 -15.28 -4.52
CA GLU A 113 11.29 -16.29 -4.02
C GLU A 113 11.16 -17.50 -4.95
N HIS A 114 11.43 -17.34 -6.24
CA HIS A 114 11.13 -18.35 -7.24
C HIS A 114 12.31 -18.77 -8.12
N GLY A 115 13.46 -18.09 -8.01
CA GLY A 115 14.64 -18.35 -8.84
C GLY A 115 14.40 -18.08 -10.33
N ILE A 116 13.48 -17.16 -10.68
CA ILE A 116 13.20 -16.78 -12.06
C ILE A 116 13.93 -15.47 -12.36
N VAL A 117 14.88 -15.53 -13.29
CA VAL A 117 15.84 -14.47 -13.58
C VAL A 117 15.28 -13.45 -14.56
N PRO A 118 15.10 -12.17 -14.16
CA PRO A 118 14.78 -11.08 -15.08
C PRO A 118 16.06 -10.59 -15.78
N GLU A 119 16.31 -11.07 -17.00
CA GLU A 119 17.50 -10.71 -17.76
C GLU A 119 17.55 -9.23 -18.11
N GLY A 120 18.72 -8.61 -17.88
CA GLY A 120 18.90 -7.19 -18.11
C GLY A 120 18.29 -6.29 -17.02
N HIS A 121 17.90 -6.85 -15.88
CA HIS A 121 17.45 -6.04 -14.74
C HIS A 121 18.62 -5.17 -14.25
N PRO A 122 18.46 -3.82 -14.17
CA PRO A 122 19.58 -2.90 -13.90
C PRO A 122 20.06 -2.94 -12.44
N TRP A 123 19.26 -3.53 -11.56
CA TRP A 123 19.52 -3.52 -10.13
C TRP A 123 19.07 -4.82 -9.44
N PRO A 124 19.65 -5.95 -9.79
CA PRO A 124 19.22 -7.27 -9.33
C PRO A 124 19.72 -7.61 -7.91
N LYS A 125 19.54 -6.71 -6.94
CA LYS A 125 19.95 -6.88 -5.55
C LYS A 125 18.91 -7.60 -4.70
N PRO A 126 19.31 -8.28 -3.61
CA PRO A 126 18.39 -8.89 -2.66
C PRO A 126 17.32 -7.90 -2.19
N LEU A 127 16.08 -8.38 -2.05
CA LEU A 127 14.96 -7.56 -1.59
C LEU A 127 14.70 -7.76 -0.10
N ARG A 128 14.56 -9.01 0.34
CA ARG A 128 14.22 -9.40 1.72
C ARG A 128 15.15 -10.43 2.34
N ARG A 129 15.69 -11.38 1.53
CA ARG A 129 16.48 -12.52 2.01
C ARG A 129 17.96 -12.31 1.72
N HIS A 130 18.66 -11.65 2.61
CA HIS A 130 20.05 -11.24 2.38
C HIS A 130 21.08 -12.39 2.43
N ALA A 131 20.73 -13.51 3.08
CA ALA A 131 21.67 -14.59 3.38
C ALA A 131 21.48 -15.88 2.58
N GLU A 132 20.36 -16.04 1.86
CA GLU A 132 19.94 -17.33 1.30
C GLU A 132 20.05 -17.44 -0.23
N LEU A 133 20.50 -16.37 -0.90
CA LEU A 133 20.52 -16.35 -2.36
C LEU A 133 21.81 -16.98 -2.91
N GLU A 134 21.72 -18.26 -3.26
CA GLU A 134 22.59 -18.86 -4.28
C GLU A 134 22.10 -18.40 -5.67
N VAL A 135 22.15 -17.10 -5.93
CA VAL A 135 21.84 -16.57 -7.27
C VAL A 135 23.19 -16.34 -7.96
N PRO A 136 23.29 -16.61 -9.26
CA PRO A 136 24.48 -16.29 -10.03
C PRO A 136 24.56 -14.77 -10.27
N TRP A 137 24.65 -14.04 -9.19
CA TRP A 137 25.09 -12.64 -9.22
C TRP A 137 26.53 -12.64 -9.65
N ASP A 138 26.90 -11.68 -10.48
CA ASP A 138 28.28 -11.46 -10.87
C ASP A 138 29.20 -11.61 -9.67
N ALA A 139 30.30 -12.31 -9.84
CA ALA A 139 31.19 -12.84 -8.80
C ALA A 139 31.73 -11.83 -7.77
N HIS A 140 31.28 -10.59 -7.79
CA HIS A 140 31.68 -9.51 -6.86
C HIS A 140 30.79 -9.37 -5.63
N VAL A 141 29.66 -10.09 -5.54
CA VAL A 141 28.84 -10.13 -4.34
C VAL A 141 29.37 -11.23 -3.43
N GLY A 142 30.35 -10.90 -2.61
CA GLY A 142 30.88 -11.80 -1.60
C GLY A 142 29.79 -12.27 -0.63
N ARG A 143 29.95 -13.49 -0.06
CA ARG A 143 29.05 -14.12 0.91
C ARG A 143 28.73 -13.26 2.15
N ASP A 144 29.40 -12.14 2.35
CA ASP A 144 29.45 -11.38 3.60
C ASP A 144 28.81 -10.00 3.55
N GLY A 145 28.07 -9.61 2.48
CA GLY A 145 27.47 -8.29 2.49
C GLY A 145 26.53 -7.96 1.33
N TYR A 146 25.52 -7.16 1.63
CA TYR A 146 24.68 -6.53 0.63
C TYR A 146 25.53 -5.60 -0.25
N PRO A 147 25.43 -5.66 -1.60
CA PRO A 147 26.28 -4.91 -2.51
C PRO A 147 25.79 -3.45 -2.63
N PHE A 148 26.19 -2.59 -1.70
CA PHE A 148 25.86 -1.16 -1.77
C PHE A 148 26.54 -0.47 -2.94
N PHE A 149 25.82 0.46 -3.56
CA PHE A 149 26.37 1.38 -4.53
C PHE A 149 27.38 2.32 -3.87
N ARG A 150 28.46 2.64 -4.57
CA ARG A 150 29.48 3.57 -4.09
C ARG A 150 29.64 4.74 -5.04
N VAL A 151 29.71 5.94 -4.48
CA VAL A 151 30.07 7.16 -5.18
C VAL A 151 31.55 7.43 -4.89
N GLU A 152 32.37 7.59 -5.91
CA GLU A 152 33.78 7.87 -5.78
C GLU A 152 34.09 9.34 -6.03
N GLY A 153 35.03 9.91 -5.31
CA GLY A 153 35.47 11.29 -5.46
C GLY A 153 36.08 11.88 -4.19
N PRO A 154 36.82 13.01 -4.31
CA PRO A 154 37.41 13.67 -3.16
C PRO A 154 36.31 14.23 -2.24
N GLY A 155 36.49 14.05 -0.92
CA GLY A 155 35.55 14.53 0.09
C GLY A 155 34.24 13.74 0.21
N ILE A 156 34.07 12.66 -0.57
CA ILE A 156 32.89 11.77 -0.43
C ILE A 156 33.13 10.82 0.74
N HIS A 157 32.10 10.65 1.56
CA HIS A 157 32.10 9.71 2.67
C HIS A 157 30.79 8.97 2.78
N GLU A 158 30.83 7.81 3.43
CA GLU A 158 29.66 6.98 3.71
C GLU A 158 29.14 7.21 5.13
N VAL A 159 27.82 7.27 5.28
CA VAL A 159 27.15 7.23 6.58
C VAL A 159 26.17 6.08 6.59
N ALA A 160 26.28 5.22 7.60
CA ALA A 160 25.43 4.06 7.80
C ALA A 160 24.49 4.31 8.98
N VAL A 161 23.17 4.16 8.76
CA VAL A 161 22.14 4.31 9.79
C VAL A 161 21.32 3.05 9.88
N GLY A 162 21.17 2.49 11.08
CA GLY A 162 20.47 1.22 11.31
C GLY A 162 21.32 -0.02 11.03
N PRO A 163 20.73 -1.23 11.05
CA PRO A 163 19.29 -1.51 11.08
C PRO A 163 18.57 -1.25 12.40
N VAL A 164 19.27 -1.14 13.53
CA VAL A 164 18.67 -0.87 14.83
C VAL A 164 18.63 0.64 15.09
N HIS A 165 17.43 1.15 15.39
CA HIS A 165 17.15 2.56 15.66
C HIS A 165 16.68 2.74 17.11
N ALA A 166 17.53 2.37 18.07
CA ALA A 166 17.25 2.40 19.52
C ALA A 166 15.96 1.64 19.93
N GLY A 167 15.47 0.72 19.10
CA GLY A 167 14.24 -0.05 19.35
C GLY A 167 12.93 0.76 19.21
N ILE A 168 12.98 1.98 18.65
CA ILE A 168 11.81 2.87 18.51
C ILE A 168 11.20 2.74 17.12
N ILE A 169 12.02 2.72 16.07
CA ILE A 169 11.59 2.57 14.68
C ILE A 169 11.87 1.14 14.25
N GLU A 170 11.02 0.59 13.36
CA GLU A 170 11.23 -0.72 12.76
C GLU A 170 12.59 -0.83 12.06
N PRO A 171 13.24 -2.01 12.03
CA PRO A 171 14.59 -2.15 11.53
C PRO A 171 14.68 -2.01 10.00
N GLY A 172 15.61 -1.18 9.57
CA GLY A 172 16.01 -0.99 8.19
C GLY A 172 17.39 -0.34 8.14
N HIS A 173 18.17 -0.61 7.11
CA HIS A 173 19.50 -0.04 6.98
C HIS A 173 19.52 1.00 5.86
N PHE A 174 20.08 2.17 6.15
CA PHE A 174 20.18 3.31 5.26
C PHE A 174 21.67 3.60 5.03
N ARG A 175 22.11 3.49 3.78
CA ARG A 175 23.48 3.76 3.39
C ARG A 175 23.52 5.04 2.56
N PHE A 176 24.05 6.09 3.17
CA PHE A 176 24.21 7.40 2.54
C PHE A 176 25.60 7.53 1.94
N GLN A 177 25.67 8.13 0.76
CA GLN A 177 26.89 8.63 0.14
C GLN A 177 26.81 10.15 0.15
N CYS A 178 27.68 10.82 0.89
CA CYS A 178 27.60 12.26 1.16
C CYS A 178 28.86 12.99 0.71
N HIS A 179 28.66 14.26 0.31
CA HIS A 179 29.74 15.26 0.22
C HIS A 179 29.41 16.38 1.21
N GLY A 180 30.15 16.49 2.30
CA GLY A 180 29.73 17.28 3.46
C GLY A 180 28.37 16.81 3.98
N GLU A 181 27.42 17.73 4.17
CA GLU A 181 26.04 17.40 4.59
C GLU A 181 25.14 16.98 3.43
N THR A 182 25.57 17.17 2.18
CA THR A 182 24.72 16.91 1.01
C THR A 182 24.71 15.43 0.66
N VAL A 183 23.52 14.84 0.59
CA VAL A 183 23.32 13.45 0.19
C VAL A 183 23.35 13.35 -1.34
N LEU A 184 24.32 12.61 -1.86
CA LEU A 184 24.45 12.32 -3.30
C LEU A 184 23.63 11.08 -3.67
N HIS A 185 23.63 10.08 -2.78
CA HIS A 185 22.88 8.84 -2.98
C HIS A 185 22.46 8.26 -1.64
N LEU A 186 21.24 7.73 -1.59
CA LEU A 186 20.74 6.91 -0.50
C LEU A 186 20.34 5.56 -1.06
N GLU A 187 20.88 4.51 -0.48
CA GLU A 187 20.42 3.15 -0.71
C GLU A 187 19.79 2.59 0.57
N ILE A 188 18.61 1.97 0.42
CA ILE A 188 17.82 1.44 1.53
C ILE A 188 17.82 -0.07 1.42
N GLN A 189 18.30 -0.74 2.45
CA GLN A 189 18.25 -2.19 2.60
C GLN A 189 17.16 -2.54 3.62
N LEU A 190 16.19 -3.31 3.20
CA LEU A 190 15.10 -3.84 4.00
C LEU A 190 15.23 -5.36 4.13
N GLY A 191 14.20 -6.05 4.63
CA GLY A 191 14.21 -7.50 4.81
C GLY A 191 14.40 -7.96 6.27
N TYR A 192 14.76 -7.05 7.16
CA TYR A 192 15.00 -7.37 8.58
C TYR A 192 13.73 -7.83 9.33
N GLN A 193 12.55 -7.54 8.80
CA GLN A 193 11.26 -7.98 9.34
C GLN A 193 10.58 -9.05 8.47
N HIS A 194 11.32 -9.71 7.60
CA HIS A 194 10.75 -10.79 6.79
C HIS A 194 10.31 -11.95 7.69
N ARG A 195 9.01 -12.26 7.66
CA ARG A 195 8.34 -13.28 8.48
C ARG A 195 7.73 -14.39 7.64
N GLY A 196 7.82 -14.28 6.31
CA GLY A 196 7.18 -15.18 5.37
C GLY A 196 5.66 -15.12 5.43
N ALA A 197 5.07 -13.92 5.60
CA ALA A 197 3.63 -13.74 5.79
C ALA A 197 2.81 -14.37 4.66
N GLN A 198 3.23 -14.25 3.40
CA GLN A 198 2.56 -14.88 2.25
C GLN A 198 2.55 -16.42 2.36
N ALA A 199 3.68 -17.03 2.72
CA ALA A 199 3.77 -18.47 2.93
C ALA A 199 2.93 -18.93 4.14
N LEU A 200 2.88 -18.13 5.21
CA LEU A 200 2.03 -18.40 6.38
C LEU A 200 0.54 -18.31 6.03
N LEU A 201 0.12 -17.36 5.20
CA LEU A 201 -1.25 -17.27 4.69
C LEU A 201 -1.66 -18.55 3.97
N LEU A 202 -0.78 -19.14 3.15
CA LEU A 202 -1.09 -20.37 2.42
C LEU A 202 -1.22 -21.60 3.35
N ARG A 203 -0.34 -21.72 4.34
CA ARG A 203 -0.23 -22.91 5.21
C ARG A 203 -1.17 -22.91 6.40
N SER A 204 -1.78 -21.76 6.72
CA SER A 204 -2.59 -21.58 7.93
C SER A 204 -4.06 -21.90 7.71
N SER A 205 -4.78 -22.19 8.81
CA SER A 205 -6.25 -22.29 8.79
C SER A 205 -6.90 -20.95 8.46
N PRO A 206 -8.14 -20.92 7.93
CA PRO A 206 -8.83 -19.68 7.60
C PRO A 206 -8.89 -18.66 8.74
N ALA A 207 -9.14 -19.10 9.97
CA ALA A 207 -9.17 -18.22 11.15
C ALA A 207 -7.78 -17.58 11.42
N ARG A 208 -6.69 -18.35 11.26
CA ARG A 208 -5.34 -17.84 11.46
C ARG A 208 -4.88 -16.93 10.33
N ARG A 209 -5.35 -17.16 9.10
CA ARG A 209 -5.04 -16.30 7.95
C ARG A 209 -5.46 -14.85 8.18
N LEU A 210 -6.64 -14.64 8.77
CA LEU A 210 -7.12 -13.29 9.11
C LEU A 210 -6.16 -12.60 10.09
N VAL A 211 -5.75 -13.31 11.16
CA VAL A 211 -4.78 -12.77 12.14
C VAL A 211 -3.45 -12.41 11.47
N ILE A 212 -2.97 -13.26 10.53
CA ILE A 212 -1.76 -12.96 9.76
C ILE A 212 -1.96 -11.70 8.90
N ALA A 213 -3.10 -11.56 8.22
CA ALA A 213 -3.41 -10.38 7.43
C ALA A 213 -3.39 -9.10 8.28
N GLU A 214 -3.98 -9.12 9.48
CA GLU A 214 -3.97 -8.00 10.43
C GLU A 214 -2.56 -7.63 10.96
N THR A 215 -1.58 -8.50 10.80
CA THR A 215 -0.20 -8.30 11.28
C THR A 215 0.78 -7.96 10.17
N ILE A 216 0.36 -7.86 8.93
CA ILE A 216 1.23 -7.49 7.80
C ILE A 216 1.90 -6.15 8.07
N ALA A 217 1.12 -5.15 8.45
CA ALA A 217 1.62 -3.87 8.97
C ALA A 217 0.87 -3.55 10.27
N GLY A 218 1.59 -3.29 11.36
CA GLY A 218 1.03 -3.21 12.71
C GLY A 218 0.01 -2.10 12.92
N ASP A 219 0.08 -1.06 12.11
CA ASP A 219 -0.79 0.13 12.11
C ASP A 219 -1.77 0.18 10.92
N THR A 220 -1.87 -0.91 10.14
CA THR A 220 -2.75 -1.05 8.98
C THR A 220 -3.53 -2.37 9.09
N SER A 221 -3.99 -2.66 10.30
CA SER A 221 -4.67 -3.93 10.60
C SER A 221 -6.02 -4.04 9.88
N VAL A 222 -6.80 -2.95 9.86
CA VAL A 222 -8.11 -2.91 9.20
C VAL A 222 -7.95 -2.96 7.68
N GLY A 223 -7.04 -2.17 7.13
CA GLY A 223 -6.83 -2.13 5.68
C GLY A 223 -6.46 -3.49 5.09
N HIS A 224 -5.48 -4.20 5.67
CA HIS A 224 -5.09 -5.53 5.22
C HIS A 224 -6.16 -6.60 5.51
N ALA A 225 -6.85 -6.55 6.66
CA ALA A 225 -7.95 -7.45 6.96
C ALA A 225 -9.11 -7.29 5.96
N LEU A 226 -9.40 -6.04 5.54
CA LEU A 226 -10.42 -5.73 4.55
C LEU A 226 -10.05 -6.27 3.17
N ALA A 227 -8.83 -6.00 2.69
CA ALA A 227 -8.37 -6.51 1.39
C ALA A 227 -8.35 -8.05 1.35
N TYR A 228 -7.88 -8.69 2.43
CA TYR A 228 -7.95 -10.14 2.59
C TYR A 228 -9.40 -10.65 2.55
N SER A 229 -10.30 -10.02 3.32
CA SER A 229 -11.71 -10.42 3.38
C SER A 229 -12.39 -10.29 2.02
N MET A 230 -12.19 -9.18 1.31
CA MET A 230 -12.72 -8.97 -0.04
C MET A 230 -12.24 -10.04 -1.04
N ALA A 231 -10.96 -10.41 -0.98
CA ALA A 231 -10.44 -11.49 -1.84
C ALA A 231 -11.10 -12.84 -1.55
N MET A 232 -11.31 -13.18 -0.27
CA MET A 232 -11.99 -14.43 0.12
C MET A 232 -13.47 -14.41 -0.26
N GLU A 233 -14.15 -13.30 -0.09
CA GLU A 233 -15.54 -13.08 -0.48
C GLU A 233 -15.73 -13.21 -1.98
N ALA A 234 -14.84 -12.63 -2.77
CA ALA A 234 -14.83 -12.77 -4.22
C ALA A 234 -14.70 -14.24 -4.65
N LEU A 235 -13.73 -14.98 -4.07
CA LEU A 235 -13.52 -16.40 -4.37
C LEU A 235 -14.72 -17.28 -4.01
N THR A 236 -15.51 -16.89 -3.00
CA THR A 236 -16.67 -17.65 -2.52
C THR A 236 -18.00 -17.10 -3.02
N SER A 237 -17.99 -16.04 -3.86
CA SER A 237 -19.19 -15.33 -4.33
C SER A 237 -20.10 -14.87 -3.18
N THR A 238 -19.51 -14.44 -2.08
CA THR A 238 -20.21 -13.99 -0.89
C THR A 238 -20.25 -12.46 -0.85
N ALA A 239 -21.43 -11.87 -0.66
CA ALA A 239 -21.59 -10.43 -0.48
C ALA A 239 -21.83 -10.12 1.01
N PRO A 240 -21.03 -9.25 1.64
CA PRO A 240 -21.27 -8.82 3.01
C PRO A 240 -22.56 -8.01 3.13
N PRO A 241 -23.25 -8.04 4.29
CA PRO A 241 -24.45 -7.26 4.50
C PRO A 241 -24.17 -5.74 4.52
N PRO A 242 -25.17 -4.88 4.22
CA PRO A 242 -25.00 -3.42 4.20
C PRO A 242 -24.48 -2.83 5.52
N GLN A 243 -24.93 -3.34 6.66
CA GLN A 243 -24.42 -2.94 7.98
C GLN A 243 -22.92 -3.24 8.12
N ALA A 244 -22.47 -4.41 7.66
CA ALA A 244 -21.07 -4.78 7.70
C ALA A 244 -20.22 -3.89 6.78
N GLU A 245 -20.73 -3.55 5.59
CA GLU A 245 -20.03 -2.60 4.69
C GLU A 245 -19.83 -1.23 5.36
N ALA A 246 -20.89 -0.70 6.01
CA ALA A 246 -20.80 0.57 6.72
C ALA A 246 -19.78 0.51 7.89
N MET A 247 -19.84 -0.54 8.71
CA MET A 247 -18.90 -0.74 9.82
C MET A 247 -17.45 -0.89 9.35
N ARG A 248 -17.19 -1.57 8.23
CA ARG A 248 -15.87 -1.68 7.61
C ARG A 248 -15.35 -0.32 7.15
N GLY A 249 -16.22 0.51 6.57
CA GLY A 249 -15.89 1.88 6.17
C GLY A 249 -15.54 2.74 7.38
N ILE A 250 -16.36 2.71 8.45
CA ILE A 250 -16.07 3.40 9.71
C ILE A 250 -14.71 2.98 10.27
N ALA A 251 -14.44 1.68 10.31
CA ALA A 251 -13.18 1.15 10.83
C ALA A 251 -11.95 1.60 10.02
N LEU A 252 -12.05 1.56 8.69
CA LEU A 252 -10.96 1.96 7.78
C LEU A 252 -10.66 3.45 7.89
N GLU A 253 -11.68 4.30 8.00
CA GLU A 253 -11.48 5.74 8.16
C GLU A 253 -11.03 6.12 9.57
N LEU A 254 -11.39 5.39 10.62
CA LEU A 254 -10.81 5.55 11.96
C LEU A 254 -9.31 5.18 11.99
N GLU A 255 -8.92 4.10 11.30
CA GLU A 255 -7.51 3.73 11.12
C GLU A 255 -6.75 4.84 10.39
N ARG A 256 -7.33 5.41 9.33
CA ARG A 256 -6.76 6.55 8.60
C ARG A 256 -6.61 7.78 9.49
N LEU A 257 -7.65 8.17 10.22
CA LEU A 257 -7.65 9.29 11.16
C LEU A 257 -6.54 9.14 12.20
N ALA A 258 -6.49 8.00 12.88
CA ALA A 258 -5.51 7.76 13.94
C ALA A 258 -4.06 7.87 13.42
N ASN A 259 -3.81 7.36 12.20
CA ASN A 259 -2.46 7.37 11.64
C ASN A 259 -2.09 8.72 11.03
N HIS A 260 -2.97 9.39 10.30
CA HIS A 260 -2.70 10.73 9.78
C HIS A 260 -2.44 11.74 10.90
N VAL A 261 -3.25 11.70 11.96
CA VAL A 261 -3.06 12.57 13.13
C VAL A 261 -1.76 12.23 13.85
N GLY A 262 -1.44 10.95 13.98
CA GLY A 262 -0.16 10.51 14.54
C GLY A 262 1.04 11.00 13.73
N ASP A 263 0.94 10.97 12.41
CA ASP A 263 2.00 11.44 11.50
C ASP A 263 2.20 12.97 11.58
N LEU A 264 1.12 13.74 11.64
CA LEU A 264 1.21 15.18 11.84
C LEU A 264 1.91 15.53 13.16
N GLY A 265 1.62 14.77 14.22
CA GLY A 265 2.31 14.91 15.50
C GLY A 265 3.80 14.57 15.43
N ALA A 266 4.13 13.48 14.74
CA ALA A 266 5.51 13.05 14.58
C ALA A 266 6.34 14.01 13.72
N LEU A 267 5.75 14.56 12.65
CA LEU A 267 6.38 15.62 11.84
C LEU A 267 6.65 16.88 12.67
N CYS A 268 5.73 17.27 13.55
CA CYS A 268 5.95 18.37 14.49
C CYS A 268 7.12 18.07 15.43
N ASN A 269 7.22 16.82 15.94
CA ASN A 269 8.31 16.40 16.81
C ASN A 269 9.66 16.49 16.10
N ASP A 270 9.75 16.04 14.84
CA ASP A 270 11.00 16.02 14.07
C ASP A 270 11.56 17.42 13.76
N VAL A 271 10.71 18.44 13.80
CA VAL A 271 11.14 19.85 13.67
C VAL A 271 11.16 20.59 15.01
N GLY A 272 11.03 19.88 16.13
CA GLY A 272 11.08 20.45 17.48
C GLY A 272 9.85 21.27 17.88
N TYR A 273 8.73 21.16 17.16
CA TYR A 273 7.49 21.87 17.50
C TYR A 273 6.64 21.04 18.49
N LEU A 274 7.10 20.99 19.75
CA LEU A 274 6.53 20.13 20.80
C LEU A 274 5.04 20.37 21.11
N PRO A 275 4.49 21.62 21.07
CA PRO A 275 3.05 21.81 21.27
C PRO A 275 2.21 21.03 20.26
N GLY A 276 2.56 21.09 18.96
CA GLY A 276 1.89 20.30 17.91
C GLY A 276 2.04 18.80 18.14
N ALA A 277 3.26 18.33 18.46
CA ALA A 277 3.51 16.92 18.75
C ALA A 277 2.62 16.38 19.88
N SER A 278 2.52 17.12 21.00
CA SER A 278 1.73 16.73 22.17
C SER A 278 0.22 16.69 21.88
N TRP A 279 -0.29 17.71 21.18
CA TRP A 279 -1.71 17.80 20.86
C TRP A 279 -2.16 16.73 19.88
N PHE A 280 -1.44 16.55 18.78
CA PHE A 280 -1.75 15.47 17.82
C PHE A 280 -1.59 14.09 18.45
N GLY A 281 -0.59 13.91 19.35
CA GLY A 281 -0.42 12.67 20.09
C GLY A 281 -1.63 12.32 20.96
N ARG A 282 -2.20 13.31 21.67
CA ARG A 282 -3.45 13.15 22.43
C ARG A 282 -4.63 12.80 21.52
N LEU A 283 -4.79 13.55 20.41
CA LEU A 283 -5.90 13.34 19.48
C LEU A 283 -5.84 11.97 18.78
N ARG A 284 -4.64 11.50 18.44
CA ARG A 284 -4.46 10.12 17.97
C ARG A 284 -5.07 9.11 18.96
N GLY A 285 -4.86 9.34 20.26
CA GLY A 285 -5.45 8.53 21.33
C GLY A 285 -6.97 8.50 21.28
N GLU A 286 -7.63 9.64 20.98
CA GLU A 286 -9.10 9.70 20.87
C GLU A 286 -9.62 8.81 19.73
N PHE A 287 -9.02 8.88 18.53
CA PHE A 287 -9.44 8.06 17.39
C PHE A 287 -9.17 6.55 17.62
N LEU A 288 -8.04 6.21 18.26
CA LEU A 288 -7.76 4.84 18.68
C LEU A 288 -8.78 4.33 19.70
N ASN A 289 -9.23 5.19 20.62
CA ASN A 289 -10.23 4.84 21.64
C ASN A 289 -11.63 4.68 21.03
N LEU A 290 -11.99 5.40 19.95
CA LEU A 290 -13.22 5.13 19.20
C LEU A 290 -13.21 3.73 18.57
N SER A 291 -12.07 3.29 18.03
CA SER A 291 -11.91 1.91 17.55
C SER A 291 -12.00 0.89 18.69
N LEU A 292 -11.38 1.19 19.85
CA LEU A 292 -11.45 0.36 21.04
C LEU A 292 -12.90 0.17 21.53
N GLU A 293 -13.71 1.22 21.49
CA GLU A 293 -15.13 1.19 21.89
C GLU A 293 -15.94 0.22 21.03
N ILE A 294 -15.65 0.16 19.71
CA ILE A 294 -16.33 -0.75 18.78
C ILE A 294 -15.95 -2.21 19.03
N CYS A 295 -14.67 -2.52 19.15
CA CYS A 295 -14.20 -3.91 19.05
C CYS A 295 -13.22 -4.36 20.13
N GLY A 296 -12.96 -3.55 21.16
CA GLY A 296 -12.01 -3.88 22.22
C GLY A 296 -10.54 -3.79 21.81
N SER A 297 -10.25 -3.35 20.59
CA SER A 297 -8.89 -3.16 20.07
C SER A 297 -8.71 -1.76 19.52
N ARG A 298 -7.66 -1.06 19.99
CA ARG A 298 -7.31 0.28 19.48
C ARG A 298 -6.94 0.30 18.00
N PHE A 299 -6.50 -0.82 17.46
CA PHE A 299 -6.09 -0.99 16.05
C PHE A 299 -7.16 -1.71 15.21
N GLY A 300 -8.39 -1.85 15.71
CA GLY A 300 -9.48 -2.49 14.99
C GLY A 300 -9.30 -3.99 14.74
N ARG A 301 -8.35 -4.65 15.42
CA ARG A 301 -8.08 -6.07 15.22
C ARG A 301 -9.28 -6.93 15.60
N GLY A 302 -9.59 -7.91 14.76
CA GLY A 302 -10.72 -8.81 14.92
C GLY A 302 -12.06 -8.18 14.55
N LEU A 303 -12.12 -6.92 14.14
CA LEU A 303 -13.36 -6.27 13.71
C LEU A 303 -13.80 -6.78 12.34
N VAL A 304 -12.97 -6.63 11.33
CA VAL A 304 -13.25 -7.06 9.96
C VAL A 304 -13.00 -8.56 9.83
N ILE A 305 -13.96 -9.28 9.29
CA ILE A 305 -13.87 -10.72 9.02
C ILE A 305 -14.40 -11.01 7.60
N PRO A 306 -13.96 -12.08 6.94
CA PRO A 306 -14.59 -12.51 5.70
C PRO A 306 -16.10 -12.79 5.91
N GLY A 307 -16.92 -12.19 5.05
CA GLY A 307 -18.38 -12.22 5.14
C GLY A 307 -19.00 -11.10 5.99
N GLY A 308 -18.20 -10.20 6.60
CA GLY A 308 -18.74 -9.08 7.36
C GLY A 308 -17.85 -8.50 8.43
N VAL A 309 -18.43 -8.26 9.62
CA VAL A 309 -17.77 -7.78 10.82
C VAL A 309 -18.18 -8.60 12.04
N ARG A 310 -17.30 -8.65 13.05
CA ARG A 310 -17.59 -9.39 14.29
C ARG A 310 -18.32 -8.55 15.32
N PHE A 311 -18.10 -7.25 15.32
CA PHE A 311 -18.62 -6.31 16.31
C PHE A 311 -19.52 -5.27 15.64
N ASP A 312 -20.27 -4.55 16.45
CA ASP A 312 -21.25 -3.57 16.04
C ASP A 312 -21.12 -2.29 16.87
N LEU A 313 -21.72 -1.20 16.41
CA LEU A 313 -21.92 0.02 17.17
C LEU A 313 -23.43 0.13 17.51
N PRO A 314 -23.83 -0.28 18.74
CA PRO A 314 -25.23 -0.27 19.14
C PRO A 314 -25.85 1.12 19.06
N ALA A 315 -27.13 1.23 18.71
CA ALA A 315 -27.84 2.51 18.59
C ALA A 315 -27.71 3.39 19.83
N ALA A 316 -27.76 2.78 21.03
CA ALA A 316 -27.59 3.50 22.30
C ALA A 316 -26.22 4.18 22.49
N GLY A 317 -25.20 3.71 21.78
CA GLY A 317 -23.83 4.28 21.86
C GLY A 317 -23.52 5.31 20.77
N ARG A 318 -24.32 5.37 19.70
CA ARG A 318 -24.02 6.19 18.51
C ARG A 318 -23.92 7.70 18.82
N GLU A 319 -24.83 8.21 19.66
CA GLU A 319 -24.81 9.63 20.04
C GLU A 319 -23.54 10.01 20.80
N ALA A 320 -23.15 9.21 21.80
CA ALA A 320 -21.92 9.46 22.56
C ALA A 320 -20.67 9.36 21.67
N PHE A 321 -20.64 8.38 20.75
CA PHE A 321 -19.59 8.23 19.75
C PHE A 321 -19.47 9.47 18.86
N LEU A 322 -20.58 9.97 18.33
CA LEU A 322 -20.64 11.17 17.47
C LEU A 322 -20.18 12.43 18.21
N LEU A 323 -20.59 12.61 19.47
CA LEU A 323 -20.15 13.74 20.30
C LEU A 323 -18.62 13.72 20.50
N ARG A 324 -18.03 12.54 20.78
CA ARG A 324 -16.58 12.40 20.91
C ARG A 324 -15.85 12.64 19.59
N LEU A 325 -16.36 12.10 18.50
CA LEU A 325 -15.82 12.31 17.16
C LEU A 325 -15.82 13.79 16.78
N GLN A 326 -16.92 14.49 17.06
CA GLN A 326 -17.07 15.93 16.80
C GLN A 326 -16.08 16.76 17.65
N ALA A 327 -15.95 16.46 18.94
CA ALA A 327 -15.03 17.16 19.82
C ALA A 327 -13.57 16.97 19.36
N ALA A 328 -13.16 15.73 19.08
CA ALA A 328 -11.83 15.41 18.57
C ALA A 328 -11.56 16.08 17.21
N GLY A 329 -12.55 16.11 16.31
CA GLY A 329 -12.45 16.77 15.01
C GLY A 329 -12.32 18.30 15.11
N THR A 330 -13.00 18.92 16.08
CA THR A 330 -12.87 20.37 16.35
C THR A 330 -11.47 20.72 16.84
N ASP A 331 -10.96 19.95 17.81
CA ASP A 331 -9.61 20.10 18.33
C ASP A 331 -8.55 19.87 17.25
N LEU A 332 -8.77 18.87 16.37
CA LEU A 332 -7.87 18.56 15.26
C LEU A 332 -7.74 19.73 14.29
N ARG A 333 -8.84 20.32 13.86
CA ARG A 333 -8.83 21.49 12.97
C ARG A 333 -8.12 22.66 13.61
N HIS A 334 -8.41 22.93 14.88
CA HIS A 334 -7.77 24.03 15.61
C HIS A 334 -6.25 23.87 15.69
N ILE A 335 -5.75 22.73 16.13
CA ILE A 335 -4.29 22.54 16.22
C ILE A 335 -3.63 22.49 14.84
N ALA A 336 -4.29 21.92 13.82
CA ALA A 336 -3.79 21.93 12.46
C ALA A 336 -3.64 23.37 11.94
N ASP A 337 -4.61 24.26 12.17
CA ASP A 337 -4.50 25.67 11.79
C ASP A 337 -3.30 26.36 12.46
N VAL A 338 -3.10 26.14 13.76
CA VAL A 338 -1.95 26.68 14.49
C VAL A 338 -0.63 26.18 13.92
N VAL A 339 -0.51 24.88 13.64
CA VAL A 339 0.72 24.24 13.12
C VAL A 339 1.04 24.73 11.71
N PHE A 340 0.05 24.74 10.81
CA PHE A 340 0.26 25.11 9.41
C PHE A 340 0.38 26.64 9.20
N GLN A 341 0.19 27.46 10.24
CA GLN A 341 0.49 28.90 10.25
C GLN A 341 1.81 29.22 10.96
N SER A 342 2.44 28.24 11.63
CA SER A 342 3.72 28.44 12.33
C SER A 342 4.86 28.61 11.33
N SER A 343 5.51 29.79 11.33
CA SER A 343 6.68 30.05 10.48
C SER A 343 7.82 29.07 10.73
N ALA A 344 8.01 28.63 11.98
CA ALA A 344 9.01 27.64 12.34
C ALA A 344 8.76 26.27 11.69
N VAL A 345 7.50 25.85 11.59
CA VAL A 345 7.12 24.60 10.93
C VAL A 345 7.20 24.76 9.41
N ILE A 346 6.64 25.83 8.86
CA ILE A 346 6.62 26.12 7.42
C ILE A 346 8.05 26.11 6.86
N SER A 347 8.97 26.82 7.50
CA SER A 347 10.37 26.94 7.03
C SER A 347 11.11 25.60 6.95
N ARG A 348 10.69 24.59 7.71
CA ARG A 348 11.28 23.26 7.70
C ARG A 348 10.58 22.31 6.74
N PHE A 349 9.28 22.51 6.50
CA PHE A 349 8.47 21.62 5.67
C PHE A 349 8.52 22.01 4.18
N GLU A 350 8.58 23.32 3.87
CA GLU A 350 8.60 23.81 2.49
C GLU A 350 9.92 23.50 1.80
N GLY A 351 9.84 23.07 0.54
CA GLY A 351 11.01 22.77 -0.29
C GLY A 351 11.80 21.52 0.12
N THR A 352 11.39 20.85 1.20
CA THR A 352 12.10 19.69 1.75
C THR A 352 11.55 18.39 1.17
N GLY A 353 12.42 17.48 0.69
CA GLY A 353 12.07 16.13 0.27
C GLY A 353 11.11 16.05 -0.92
N VAL A 354 11.40 16.79 -1.97
CA VAL A 354 10.52 16.91 -3.14
C VAL A 354 10.62 15.68 -4.03
N VAL A 355 9.48 15.07 -4.33
CA VAL A 355 9.29 14.10 -5.41
C VAL A 355 8.45 14.76 -6.49
N THR A 356 8.98 14.85 -7.70
CA THR A 356 8.24 15.43 -8.83
C THR A 356 7.13 14.49 -9.31
N THR A 357 6.12 15.03 -10.00
CA THR A 357 5.05 14.22 -10.62
C THR A 357 5.63 13.16 -11.56
N ALA A 358 6.61 13.54 -12.38
CA ALA A 358 7.26 12.60 -13.29
C ALA A 358 7.96 11.45 -12.57
N MET A 359 8.66 11.73 -11.45
CA MET A 359 9.25 10.68 -10.60
C MET A 359 8.17 9.78 -10.00
N ALA A 360 7.10 10.36 -9.45
CA ALA A 360 6.01 9.60 -8.84
C ALA A 360 5.30 8.68 -9.85
N GLU A 361 5.04 9.16 -11.05
CA GLU A 361 4.47 8.37 -12.15
C GLU A 361 5.43 7.25 -12.60
N THR A 362 6.70 7.58 -12.83
CA THR A 362 7.72 6.62 -13.29
C THR A 362 7.93 5.47 -12.30
N LEU A 363 7.92 5.78 -11.00
CA LEU A 363 8.11 4.80 -9.93
C LEU A 363 6.81 4.07 -9.55
N GLY A 364 5.66 4.53 -10.03
CA GLY A 364 4.37 3.97 -9.65
C GLY A 364 4.03 4.21 -8.18
N LEU A 365 4.38 5.39 -7.62
CA LEU A 365 4.07 5.70 -6.23
C LEU A 365 2.57 5.72 -5.99
N VAL A 366 2.15 5.38 -4.78
CA VAL A 366 0.75 5.28 -4.36
C VAL A 366 0.46 6.10 -3.11
N GLY A 367 -0.82 6.35 -2.84
CA GLY A 367 -1.30 6.97 -1.62
C GLY A 367 -0.82 8.40 -1.43
N VAL A 368 -0.53 8.76 -0.18
CA VAL A 368 -0.09 10.10 0.23
C VAL A 368 1.12 10.59 -0.56
N ALA A 369 2.10 9.72 -0.82
CA ALA A 369 3.31 10.07 -1.58
C ALA A 369 2.98 10.48 -3.04
N ALA A 370 2.10 9.73 -3.69
CA ALA A 370 1.64 10.02 -5.05
C ALA A 370 0.80 11.30 -5.11
N ARG A 371 -0.22 11.42 -4.23
CA ARG A 371 -1.14 12.57 -4.20
C ARG A 371 -0.42 13.88 -3.86
N ALA A 372 0.57 13.84 -2.98
CA ALA A 372 1.42 14.99 -2.68
C ALA A 372 2.27 15.45 -3.87
N SER A 373 2.54 14.56 -4.82
CA SER A 373 3.34 14.79 -6.02
C SER A 373 2.50 15.08 -7.27
N GLY A 374 1.20 15.34 -7.14
CA GLY A 374 0.32 15.69 -8.25
C GLY A 374 -0.33 14.49 -8.96
N CYS A 375 -0.16 13.27 -8.47
CA CYS A 375 -0.87 12.11 -9.02
C CYS A 375 -2.28 12.04 -8.41
N ASP A 376 -3.29 12.35 -9.22
CA ASP A 376 -4.70 12.29 -8.81
C ASP A 376 -5.20 10.84 -8.88
N ARG A 377 -4.98 10.07 -7.81
CA ARG A 377 -5.42 8.67 -7.70
C ARG A 377 -5.78 8.31 -6.26
N ASP A 378 -6.89 7.58 -6.10
CA ASP A 378 -7.37 7.06 -4.82
C ASP A 378 -8.27 5.85 -5.09
N VAL A 379 -7.95 4.69 -4.52
CA VAL A 379 -8.69 3.44 -4.75
C VAL A 379 -10.16 3.58 -4.36
N ARG A 380 -10.49 4.41 -3.36
CA ARG A 380 -11.87 4.65 -2.93
C ARG A 380 -12.74 5.27 -4.03
N ARG A 381 -12.15 6.08 -4.93
CA ARG A 381 -12.79 6.69 -6.09
C ARG A 381 -12.59 5.86 -7.36
N ASP A 382 -11.36 5.39 -7.59
CA ASP A 382 -10.93 4.84 -8.88
C ASP A 382 -11.28 3.35 -9.02
N HIS A 383 -11.35 2.63 -7.91
CA HIS A 383 -11.72 1.20 -7.85
C HIS A 383 -12.64 0.93 -6.66
N PRO A 384 -13.81 1.60 -6.57
CA PRO A 384 -14.63 1.63 -5.37
C PRO A 384 -15.15 0.25 -4.97
N ALA A 385 -15.13 -0.02 -3.65
CA ALA A 385 -15.71 -1.22 -3.04
C ALA A 385 -16.49 -0.85 -1.77
N GLY A 386 -17.42 -1.71 -1.34
CA GLY A 386 -18.21 -1.48 -0.14
C GLY A 386 -18.96 -0.15 -0.19
N ILE A 387 -18.86 0.66 0.87
CA ILE A 387 -19.53 1.96 0.97
C ILE A 387 -19.08 2.96 -0.10
N TYR A 388 -17.84 2.85 -0.57
CA TYR A 388 -17.27 3.80 -1.54
C TYR A 388 -17.93 3.72 -2.92
N ARG A 389 -18.69 2.66 -3.22
CA ARG A 389 -19.54 2.60 -4.42
C ARG A 389 -20.70 3.60 -4.39
N ARG A 390 -21.06 4.09 -3.20
CA ARG A 390 -22.21 4.98 -2.94
C ARG A 390 -21.79 6.32 -2.36
N THR A 391 -20.55 6.47 -1.97
CA THR A 391 -19.99 7.69 -1.38
C THR A 391 -19.05 8.36 -2.38
N SER A 392 -19.29 9.63 -2.66
CA SER A 392 -18.36 10.41 -3.49
C SER A 392 -17.12 10.77 -2.68
N ILE A 393 -15.97 10.34 -3.14
CA ILE A 393 -14.67 10.72 -2.58
C ILE A 393 -13.99 11.70 -3.52
N GLU A 394 -13.67 12.88 -3.02
CA GLU A 394 -12.78 13.82 -3.70
C GLU A 394 -11.37 13.62 -3.14
N PRO A 395 -10.41 13.07 -3.92
CA PRO A 395 -9.07 12.84 -3.44
C PRO A 395 -8.38 14.14 -3.04
N ALA A 396 -7.72 14.14 -1.89
CA ALA A 396 -6.85 15.24 -1.53
C ALA A 396 -5.63 15.25 -2.45
N ALA A 397 -5.35 16.37 -3.10
CA ALA A 397 -4.23 16.51 -4.03
C ALA A 397 -3.37 17.74 -3.70
N ALA A 398 -2.07 17.63 -3.95
CA ALA A 398 -1.08 18.69 -3.92
C ALA A 398 -0.01 18.39 -4.98
N SER A 399 0.73 19.38 -5.43
CA SER A 399 1.68 19.23 -6.54
C SER A 399 3.13 19.53 -6.19
N SER A 400 3.41 20.07 -4.99
CA SER A 400 4.78 20.44 -4.62
C SER A 400 5.68 19.25 -4.25
N GLY A 401 5.12 18.07 -4.00
CA GLY A 401 5.83 16.81 -3.78
C GLY A 401 6.67 16.73 -2.50
N GLY A 402 6.70 17.80 -1.68
CA GLY A 402 7.55 17.90 -0.50
C GLY A 402 6.87 17.43 0.79
N VAL A 403 7.59 17.59 1.91
CA VAL A 403 7.10 17.31 3.26
C VAL A 403 5.81 18.07 3.53
N MET A 404 5.76 19.39 3.20
CA MET A 404 4.56 20.21 3.36
C MET A 404 3.36 19.62 2.62
N ALA A 405 3.54 19.20 1.36
CA ALA A 405 2.47 18.60 0.58
C ALA A 405 1.94 17.32 1.22
N ARG A 406 2.85 16.41 1.65
CA ARG A 406 2.45 15.16 2.33
C ARG A 406 1.72 15.43 3.64
N ALA A 407 2.12 16.45 4.40
CA ALA A 407 1.43 16.87 5.62
C ALA A 407 0.03 17.46 5.31
N GLN A 408 -0.09 18.30 4.27
CA GLN A 408 -1.37 18.86 3.84
C GLN A 408 -2.36 17.79 3.34
N ILE A 409 -1.87 16.76 2.61
CA ILE A 409 -2.70 15.62 2.20
C ILE A 409 -3.29 14.93 3.43
N ARG A 410 -2.45 14.62 4.45
CA ARG A 410 -2.92 13.99 5.69
C ARG A 410 -3.97 14.81 6.42
N ARG A 411 -3.77 16.11 6.48
CA ARG A 411 -4.75 17.04 7.09
C ARG A 411 -6.10 16.96 6.37
N ARG A 412 -6.09 17.09 5.03
CA ARG A 412 -7.32 17.05 4.22
C ARG A 412 -8.02 15.70 4.30
N GLU A 413 -7.25 14.62 4.20
CA GLU A 413 -7.81 13.26 4.34
C GLU A 413 -8.39 13.02 5.74
N ALA A 414 -7.79 13.58 6.79
CA ALA A 414 -8.38 13.51 8.13
C ALA A 414 -9.74 14.24 8.21
N ASP A 415 -9.87 15.42 7.60
CA ASP A 415 -11.15 16.13 7.54
C ASP A 415 -12.21 15.34 6.74
N HIS A 416 -11.83 14.72 5.61
CA HIS A 416 -12.74 13.88 4.81
C HIS A 416 -13.16 12.63 5.60
N SER A 417 -12.22 11.99 6.30
CA SER A 417 -12.51 10.80 7.12
C SER A 417 -13.44 11.14 8.29
N LEU A 418 -13.27 12.29 8.94
CA LEU A 418 -14.19 12.76 9.99
C LEU A 418 -15.63 12.90 9.46
N ALA A 419 -15.79 13.51 8.29
CA ALA A 419 -17.09 13.69 7.66
C ALA A 419 -17.72 12.34 7.30
N LEU A 420 -16.92 11.44 6.71
CA LEU A 420 -17.40 10.11 6.30
C LEU A 420 -17.79 9.23 7.49
N VAL A 421 -16.95 9.17 8.54
CA VAL A 421 -17.28 8.41 9.76
C VAL A 421 -18.56 8.93 10.38
N ARG A 422 -18.75 10.26 10.46
CA ARG A 422 -19.97 10.85 10.98
C ARG A 422 -21.17 10.41 10.15
N GLU A 423 -21.14 10.60 8.83
CA GLU A 423 -22.22 10.22 7.92
C GLU A 423 -22.59 8.73 8.07
N GLN A 424 -21.58 7.85 8.07
CA GLN A 424 -21.81 6.40 8.17
C GLN A 424 -22.36 5.98 9.54
N VAL A 425 -22.02 6.66 10.63
CA VAL A 425 -22.60 6.38 11.96
C VAL A 425 -24.03 6.90 12.06
N GLU A 426 -24.31 8.11 11.54
CA GLU A 426 -25.65 8.71 11.52
C GLU A 426 -26.64 7.86 10.69
N THR A 427 -26.14 7.27 9.59
CA THR A 427 -26.96 6.48 8.64
C THR A 427 -26.73 4.97 8.77
N LEU A 428 -26.08 4.51 9.84
CA LEU A 428 -25.72 3.10 10.03
C LEU A 428 -26.98 2.21 10.00
N PRO A 429 -27.13 1.36 8.97
CA PRO A 429 -28.33 0.52 8.85
C PRO A 429 -28.33 -0.57 9.93
N ASP A 430 -29.51 -0.95 10.37
CA ASP A 430 -29.70 -2.15 11.19
C ASP A 430 -29.74 -3.39 10.30
N GLY A 431 -29.26 -4.54 10.81
CA GLY A 431 -29.30 -5.78 10.05
C GLY A 431 -28.29 -6.82 10.49
N ALA A 432 -28.00 -7.75 9.60
CA ALA A 432 -26.98 -8.76 9.83
C ALA A 432 -25.58 -8.15 9.78
N ARG A 433 -24.71 -8.56 10.71
CA ARG A 433 -23.31 -8.13 10.76
C ARG A 433 -22.38 -8.96 9.88
N SER A 434 -22.78 -10.18 9.58
CA SER A 434 -21.99 -11.10 8.76
C SER A 434 -22.87 -12.19 8.16
N VAL A 435 -22.34 -12.78 7.10
CA VAL A 435 -22.86 -14.00 6.47
C VAL A 435 -21.74 -15.04 6.39
N ALA A 436 -22.09 -16.31 6.41
CA ALA A 436 -21.11 -17.39 6.21
C ALA A 436 -20.57 -17.35 4.78
N LEU A 437 -19.26 -17.60 4.63
CA LEU A 437 -18.67 -17.77 3.31
C LEU A 437 -19.23 -19.04 2.63
N GLY A 438 -19.48 -18.95 1.33
CA GLY A 438 -19.72 -20.09 0.47
C GLY A 438 -18.47 -20.95 0.26
N GLN A 439 -18.58 -21.98 -0.58
CA GLN A 439 -17.43 -22.74 -1.06
C GLN A 439 -16.63 -21.89 -2.05
N ALA A 440 -15.31 -21.88 -1.91
CA ALA A 440 -14.45 -21.20 -2.86
C ALA A 440 -14.48 -21.90 -4.22
N ARG A 441 -14.58 -21.10 -5.28
CA ARG A 441 -14.59 -21.58 -6.66
C ARG A 441 -13.26 -22.24 -7.01
N PRO A 442 -13.27 -23.46 -7.62
CA PRO A 442 -12.06 -24.07 -8.14
C PRO A 442 -11.44 -23.22 -9.27
N HIS A 443 -10.12 -23.24 -9.35
CA HIS A 443 -9.34 -22.55 -10.38
C HIS A 443 -9.78 -21.08 -10.60
N ALA A 444 -10.00 -20.36 -9.53
CA ALA A 444 -10.37 -18.95 -9.56
C ALA A 444 -9.21 -18.05 -9.12
N LEU A 445 -9.23 -16.80 -9.60
CA LEU A 445 -8.37 -15.71 -9.17
C LEU A 445 -9.26 -14.56 -8.69
N ALA A 446 -8.93 -13.97 -7.56
CA ALA A 446 -9.53 -12.73 -7.07
C ALA A 446 -8.46 -11.67 -6.82
N VAL A 447 -8.79 -10.42 -7.15
CA VAL A 447 -7.95 -9.26 -6.87
C VAL A 447 -8.76 -8.29 -6.02
N ALA A 448 -8.20 -7.87 -4.90
CA ALA A 448 -8.82 -6.90 -4.00
C ALA A 448 -7.86 -5.72 -3.75
N LEU A 449 -8.32 -4.52 -4.04
CA LEU A 449 -7.65 -3.26 -3.77
C LEU A 449 -8.38 -2.50 -2.66
N VAL A 450 -7.63 -1.97 -1.71
CA VAL A 450 -8.13 -1.11 -0.63
C VAL A 450 -7.21 0.09 -0.47
N GLU A 451 -7.78 1.30 -0.37
CA GLU A 451 -6.99 2.48 0.00
C GLU A 451 -6.74 2.47 1.50
N GLY A 452 -5.58 1.98 1.92
CA GLY A 452 -5.08 2.17 3.27
C GLY A 452 -4.63 3.62 3.51
N TRP A 453 -4.32 3.99 4.74
CA TRP A 453 -3.89 5.34 5.07
C TRP A 453 -2.51 5.73 4.46
N ARG A 454 -1.65 4.72 4.13
CA ARG A 454 -0.41 4.93 3.36
C ARG A 454 -0.64 4.94 1.86
N GLY A 455 -1.72 4.30 1.38
CA GLY A 455 -2.04 4.14 -0.03
C GLY A 455 -2.63 2.78 -0.36
N GLU A 456 -2.55 2.42 -1.63
CA GLU A 456 -3.12 1.21 -2.20
C GLU A 456 -2.53 -0.07 -1.61
N ILE A 457 -3.39 -0.88 -1.02
CA ILE A 457 -3.12 -2.26 -0.57
C ILE A 457 -3.69 -3.20 -1.63
N VAL A 458 -2.92 -4.20 -2.07
CA VAL A 458 -3.37 -5.21 -3.03
C VAL A 458 -3.25 -6.60 -2.43
N HIS A 459 -4.34 -7.37 -2.49
CA HIS A 459 -4.34 -8.80 -2.24
C HIS A 459 -4.78 -9.55 -3.50
N VAL A 460 -3.94 -10.46 -3.99
CA VAL A 460 -4.24 -11.36 -5.10
C VAL A 460 -4.29 -12.77 -4.56
N ALA A 461 -5.42 -13.44 -4.68
CA ALA A 461 -5.62 -14.79 -4.18
C ALA A 461 -6.06 -15.74 -5.30
N ALA A 462 -5.45 -16.91 -5.39
CA ALA A 462 -5.80 -17.92 -6.38
C ALA A 462 -6.09 -19.27 -5.74
N THR A 463 -7.07 -20.00 -6.29
CA THR A 463 -7.44 -21.34 -5.83
C THR A 463 -6.95 -22.44 -6.78
N ASP A 464 -6.78 -23.64 -6.22
CA ASP A 464 -6.53 -24.88 -6.95
C ASP A 464 -7.84 -25.53 -7.47
N GLY A 465 -7.73 -26.72 -8.07
CA GLY A 465 -8.87 -27.50 -8.56
C GLY A 465 -9.84 -28.00 -7.48
N LYS A 466 -9.49 -27.86 -6.19
CA LYS A 466 -10.34 -28.21 -5.05
C LYS A 466 -10.91 -26.98 -4.35
N GLY A 467 -10.67 -25.78 -4.86
CA GLY A 467 -11.04 -24.53 -4.21
C GLY A 467 -10.15 -24.17 -3.01
N GLN A 468 -9.02 -24.86 -2.81
CA GLN A 468 -8.06 -24.50 -1.76
C GLN A 468 -7.18 -23.35 -2.23
N LEU A 469 -6.76 -22.48 -1.30
CA LEU A 469 -5.87 -21.38 -1.61
C LEU A 469 -4.50 -21.91 -2.06
N ALA A 470 -4.14 -21.68 -3.32
CA ALA A 470 -2.92 -22.14 -3.96
C ALA A 470 -1.85 -21.04 -4.06
N ALA A 471 -2.26 -19.79 -4.10
CA ALA A 471 -1.36 -18.64 -4.07
C ALA A 471 -2.04 -17.45 -3.38
N HIS A 472 -1.24 -16.63 -2.71
CA HIS A 472 -1.69 -15.37 -2.12
C HIS A 472 -0.55 -14.36 -2.20
N LYS A 473 -0.71 -13.34 -3.02
CA LYS A 473 0.22 -12.22 -3.13
C LYS A 473 -0.34 -11.02 -2.38
N VAL A 474 0.53 -10.38 -1.60
CA VAL A 474 0.24 -9.11 -0.91
C VAL A 474 1.17 -8.04 -1.44
N VAL A 475 0.64 -6.84 -1.66
CA VAL A 475 1.42 -5.64 -1.94
C VAL A 475 0.96 -4.55 -0.97
N ASP A 476 1.84 -4.19 -0.04
CA ASP A 476 1.66 -3.03 0.83
C ASP A 476 2.06 -1.76 0.06
N PRO A 477 1.44 -0.59 0.29
CA PRO A 477 1.82 0.65 -0.38
C PRO A 477 3.30 1.02 -0.20
N SER A 478 3.93 0.59 0.90
CA SER A 478 5.35 0.83 1.15
C SER A 478 6.25 0.12 0.14
N PHE A 479 5.81 -1.00 -0.43
CA PHE A 479 6.54 -1.73 -1.47
C PHE A 479 6.81 -0.87 -2.72
N HIS A 480 5.86 -0.01 -3.08
CA HIS A 480 6.01 0.95 -4.18
C HIS A 480 6.82 2.18 -3.78
N ASN A 481 6.71 2.64 -2.53
CA ASN A 481 7.09 4.00 -2.13
C ASN A 481 8.53 4.14 -1.62
N TRP A 482 9.21 3.07 -1.18
CA TRP A 482 10.56 3.14 -0.62
C TRP A 482 11.59 3.76 -1.56
N LEU A 483 11.53 3.44 -2.86
CA LEU A 483 12.45 4.04 -3.83
C LEU A 483 12.18 5.54 -4.01
N GLY A 484 10.92 5.97 -3.88
CA GLY A 484 10.54 7.40 -3.87
C GLY A 484 11.20 8.16 -2.72
N LEU A 485 11.24 7.58 -1.52
CA LEU A 485 11.96 8.15 -0.38
C LEU A 485 13.46 8.28 -0.67
N ALA A 486 14.09 7.23 -1.19
CA ALA A 486 15.50 7.25 -1.51
C ALA A 486 15.88 8.36 -2.52
N LEU A 487 15.03 8.53 -3.55
CA LEU A 487 15.25 9.58 -4.56
C LEU A 487 14.97 10.99 -4.03
N ALA A 488 14.00 11.16 -3.13
CA ALA A 488 13.70 12.44 -2.51
C ALA A 488 14.85 12.98 -1.64
N MET A 489 15.74 12.10 -1.17
CA MET A 489 16.91 12.49 -0.37
C MET A 489 18.05 13.08 -1.19
N ARG A 490 18.09 12.87 -2.51
CA ARG A 490 19.20 13.35 -3.35
C ARG A 490 19.25 14.88 -3.38
N GLY A 491 20.42 15.44 -3.07
CA GLY A 491 20.62 16.87 -2.97
C GLY A 491 20.10 17.50 -1.66
N GLY A 492 19.44 16.73 -0.80
CA GLY A 492 19.04 17.15 0.54
C GLY A 492 20.18 17.04 1.56
N GLN A 493 19.96 17.55 2.76
CA GLN A 493 20.89 17.43 3.87
C GLN A 493 20.63 16.14 4.66
N ILE A 494 21.69 15.44 5.08
CA ILE A 494 21.55 14.20 5.84
C ILE A 494 20.84 14.43 7.18
N SER A 495 21.00 15.60 7.78
CA SER A 495 20.32 16.02 9.01
C SER A 495 18.79 16.11 8.86
N ASP A 496 18.26 16.25 7.64
CA ASP A 496 16.81 16.28 7.37
C ASP A 496 16.22 14.88 7.18
N PHE A 497 17.04 13.81 7.19
CA PHE A 497 16.57 12.45 6.95
C PHE A 497 15.42 12.00 7.88
N PRO A 498 15.41 12.26 9.20
CA PRO A 498 14.28 11.90 10.05
C PRO A 498 12.97 12.49 9.55
N LEU A 499 12.96 13.79 9.22
CA LEU A 499 11.80 14.49 8.68
C LEU A 499 11.35 13.92 7.33
N PHE A 500 12.31 13.63 6.40
CA PHE A 500 12.00 12.96 5.13
C PHE A 500 11.35 11.61 5.35
N ASN A 501 11.99 10.75 6.14
CA ASN A 501 11.52 9.40 6.43
C ASN A 501 10.13 9.43 7.07
N LYS A 502 9.94 10.27 8.08
CA LYS A 502 8.65 10.41 8.76
C LYS A 502 7.55 10.96 7.85
N SER A 503 7.88 11.85 6.91
CA SER A 503 6.88 12.39 5.98
C SER A 503 6.29 11.33 5.03
N PHE A 504 7.05 10.30 4.68
CA PHE A 504 6.54 9.12 3.97
C PHE A 504 5.88 8.13 4.93
N ASN A 505 6.47 7.91 6.08
CA ASN A 505 6.08 6.97 7.13
C ASN A 505 5.78 5.57 6.60
N LEU A 506 6.74 4.99 5.87
CA LEU A 506 6.59 3.69 5.23
C LEU A 506 6.69 2.55 6.26
N SER A 507 5.97 1.46 6.00
CA SER A 507 6.03 0.24 6.80
C SER A 507 7.21 -0.63 6.35
N TYR A 508 8.10 -0.94 7.27
CA TYR A 508 9.15 -1.94 7.05
C TYR A 508 8.54 -3.34 7.02
N ALA A 509 7.70 -3.66 8.02
CA ALA A 509 7.01 -4.95 8.09
C ALA A 509 6.08 -5.20 6.89
N GLY A 510 5.38 -4.17 6.39
CA GLY A 510 4.52 -4.28 5.21
C GLY A 510 5.32 -4.52 3.93
N HIS A 511 6.52 -3.96 3.79
CA HIS A 511 7.43 -4.26 2.69
C HIS A 511 8.01 -5.67 2.80
N ASP A 512 8.41 -6.06 4.00
CA ASP A 512 9.17 -7.29 4.24
C ASP A 512 8.29 -8.56 4.26
N LEU A 513 6.99 -8.47 4.61
CA LEU A 513 5.98 -9.54 4.61
C LEU A 513 6.29 -10.76 5.49
#